data_5a62b85fa25e5ae577827dfc9e9fbd30
#
_entry.id   5a62b85fa25e5ae577827dfc9e9fbd30
#
_cell.length_a   1.000
_cell.length_b   1.000
_cell.length_c   1.000
_cell.angle_alpha   90.00
_cell.angle_beta   90.00
_cell.angle_gamma   90.00
#
_symmetry.space_group_name_H-M   'P 1'
#
loop_
_entity.id
_entity.type
_entity.pdbx_description
1 polymer ?
#
loop_
_entity_poly.entity_id
_entity_poly.type
_entity_poly.pdbx_seq_one_letter_code
_entity_poly.pdbx_strand_id
1 'polypeptide(L)'
;MPLKPAILCDLDGVVWLMHKPISGSVDAIRRMRDSGHRVLFVTNNSHASASEQATVLESIGIPAIGQVITASQSAGALLKSGERVLTCGGPGVVQAISDAGAILVGRSDDPELPIDVEVDTVVVAFHRTFDF
;
A
#
# COMPACT_ATOMS: atom_id res chain seq x y z
N MET A 1 -26.94 -14.36 -11.89
CA MET A 1 -27.05 -14.08 -10.45
C MET A 1 -26.56 -12.65 -10.20
N PRO A 2 -27.23 -11.88 -9.35
CA PRO A 2 -26.71 -10.58 -8.97
C PRO A 2 -25.37 -10.75 -8.26
N LEU A 3 -24.40 -9.87 -8.60
CA LEU A 3 -23.10 -9.87 -7.93
C LEU A 3 -23.29 -9.52 -6.45
N LYS A 4 -22.70 -10.31 -5.56
CA LYS A 4 -22.68 -9.96 -4.13
C LYS A 4 -21.81 -8.74 -3.89
N PRO A 5 -22.12 -7.90 -2.90
CA PRO A 5 -21.28 -6.78 -2.53
C PRO A 5 -19.85 -7.22 -2.24
N ALA A 6 -18.88 -6.41 -2.65
CA ALA A 6 -17.48 -6.62 -2.25
C ALA A 6 -17.30 -6.28 -0.76
N ILE A 7 -16.42 -7.01 -0.12
CA ILE A 7 -16.01 -6.76 1.27
C ILE A 7 -14.65 -6.06 1.22
N LEU A 8 -14.56 -4.88 1.84
CA LEU A 8 -13.30 -4.21 2.10
C LEU A 8 -12.84 -4.60 3.50
N CYS A 9 -11.69 -5.25 3.58
CA CYS A 9 -11.15 -5.81 4.81
C CYS A 9 -9.85 -5.09 5.16
N ASP A 10 -9.78 -4.51 6.33
CA ASP A 10 -8.53 -3.95 6.87
C ASP A 10 -7.56 -5.09 7.23
N LEU A 11 -6.28 -4.80 7.30
CA LEU A 11 -5.23 -5.77 7.58
C LEU A 11 -4.78 -5.73 9.04
N ASP A 12 -4.24 -4.61 9.48
CA ASP A 12 -3.64 -4.52 10.81
C ASP A 12 -4.71 -4.41 11.90
N GLY A 13 -4.71 -5.38 12.82
CA GLY A 13 -5.72 -5.49 13.87
C GLY A 13 -7.00 -6.23 13.46
N VAL A 14 -7.13 -6.64 12.19
CA VAL A 14 -8.28 -7.40 11.66
C VAL A 14 -7.85 -8.76 11.14
N VAL A 15 -6.93 -8.80 10.21
CA VAL A 15 -6.39 -10.05 9.63
C VAL A 15 -5.20 -10.54 10.43
N TRP A 16 -4.32 -9.63 10.80
CA TRP A 16 -3.09 -9.92 11.52
C TRP A 16 -2.72 -8.84 12.54
N LEU A 17 -1.77 -9.18 13.40
CA LEU A 17 -1.00 -8.25 14.21
C LEU A 17 0.48 -8.45 13.88
N MET A 18 1.15 -7.43 13.36
CA MET A 18 2.56 -7.51 12.95
C MET A 18 2.82 -8.74 12.04
N HIS A 19 1.98 -8.94 11.03
CA HIS A 19 1.99 -10.06 10.08
C HIS A 19 1.72 -11.45 10.69
N LYS A 20 1.34 -11.53 11.96
CA LYS A 20 0.89 -12.80 12.58
C LYS A 20 -0.63 -12.87 12.52
N PRO A 21 -1.20 -13.93 11.90
CA PRO A 21 -2.64 -14.05 11.75
C PRO A 21 -3.37 -13.98 13.10
N ILE A 22 -4.45 -13.21 13.16
CA ILE A 22 -5.38 -13.26 14.28
C ILE A 22 -6.16 -14.57 14.17
N SER A 23 -6.33 -15.26 15.30
CA SER A 23 -7.04 -16.54 15.33
C SER A 23 -8.41 -16.46 14.65
N GLY A 24 -8.64 -17.33 13.68
CA GLY A 24 -9.89 -17.41 12.91
C GLY A 24 -9.99 -16.44 11.72
N SER A 25 -9.09 -15.49 11.56
CA SER A 25 -9.15 -14.51 10.46
C SER A 25 -9.05 -15.17 9.07
N VAL A 26 -8.09 -16.08 8.90
CA VAL A 26 -7.90 -16.83 7.65
C VAL A 26 -9.15 -17.62 7.27
N ASP A 27 -9.73 -18.34 8.24
CA ASP A 27 -10.97 -19.10 8.03
C ASP A 27 -12.17 -18.21 7.74
N ALA A 28 -12.26 -17.05 8.37
CA ALA A 28 -13.33 -16.09 8.12
C ALA A 28 -13.26 -15.57 6.66
N ILE A 29 -12.08 -15.20 6.19
CA ILE A 29 -11.86 -14.73 4.81
C ILE A 29 -12.23 -15.84 3.80
N ARG A 30 -11.79 -17.06 4.06
CA ARG A 30 -12.16 -18.21 3.22
C ARG A 30 -13.68 -18.35 3.13
N ARG A 31 -14.40 -18.39 4.27
CA ARG A 31 -15.86 -18.49 4.29
C ARG A 31 -16.56 -17.35 3.55
N MET A 32 -16.06 -16.12 3.64
CA MET A 32 -16.58 -14.97 2.89
C MET A 32 -16.47 -15.23 1.38
N ARG A 33 -15.32 -15.71 0.91
CA ARG A 33 -15.08 -16.03 -0.50
C ARG A 33 -15.92 -17.22 -0.97
N ASP A 34 -15.99 -18.29 -0.19
CA ASP A 34 -16.80 -19.46 -0.48
C ASP A 34 -18.30 -19.13 -0.59
N SER A 35 -18.74 -18.14 0.16
CA SER A 35 -20.10 -17.60 0.04
C SER A 35 -20.30 -16.66 -1.16
N GLY A 36 -19.27 -16.46 -2.00
CA GLY A 36 -19.34 -15.72 -3.26
C GLY A 36 -19.09 -14.21 -3.14
N HIS A 37 -18.52 -13.75 -2.03
CA HIS A 37 -18.08 -12.36 -1.90
C HIS A 37 -16.68 -12.17 -2.50
N ARG A 38 -16.47 -11.04 -3.18
CA ARG A 38 -15.10 -10.54 -3.44
C ARG A 38 -14.58 -9.92 -2.16
N VAL A 39 -13.38 -10.30 -1.75
CA VAL A 39 -12.70 -9.69 -0.60
C VAL A 39 -11.50 -8.90 -1.14
N LEU A 40 -11.49 -7.60 -0.90
CA LEU A 40 -10.38 -6.71 -1.17
C LEU A 40 -9.79 -6.27 0.17
N PHE A 41 -8.47 -6.27 0.24
CA PHE A 41 -7.76 -5.83 1.43
C PHE A 41 -7.38 -4.36 1.28
N VAL A 42 -7.62 -3.58 2.33
CA VAL A 42 -7.26 -2.17 2.39
C VAL A 42 -6.37 -1.96 3.61
N THR A 43 -5.34 -1.16 3.47
CA THR A 43 -4.45 -0.85 4.59
C THR A 43 -3.98 0.60 4.54
N ASN A 44 -3.92 1.23 5.70
CA ASN A 44 -3.30 2.53 5.87
C ASN A 44 -1.75 2.45 5.95
N ASN A 45 -1.19 1.24 5.96
CA ASN A 45 0.25 1.07 5.87
C ASN A 45 0.75 1.59 4.51
N SER A 46 1.53 2.65 4.57
CA SER A 46 2.10 3.32 3.39
C SER A 46 3.57 2.96 3.14
N HIS A 47 4.18 2.14 4.00
CA HIS A 47 5.58 1.77 3.86
C HIS A 47 5.79 0.68 2.81
N ALA A 48 5.03 -0.42 2.93
CA ALA A 48 5.13 -1.55 2.01
C ALA A 48 4.29 -1.35 0.75
N SER A 49 4.72 -1.94 -0.35
CA SER A 49 3.93 -2.00 -1.58
C SER A 49 2.74 -2.97 -1.45
N ALA A 50 1.75 -2.84 -2.34
CA ALA A 50 0.63 -3.77 -2.38
C ALA A 50 1.07 -5.21 -2.68
N SER A 51 2.10 -5.40 -3.51
CA SER A 51 2.65 -6.72 -3.82
C SER A 51 3.35 -7.37 -2.63
N GLU A 52 4.09 -6.59 -1.84
CA GLU A 52 4.69 -7.09 -0.59
C GLU A 52 3.62 -7.52 0.41
N GLN A 53 2.58 -6.71 0.59
CA GLN A 53 1.46 -7.07 1.46
C GLN A 53 0.72 -8.32 0.96
N ALA A 54 0.49 -8.44 -0.34
CA ALA A 54 -0.12 -9.63 -0.94
C ALA A 54 0.72 -10.88 -0.71
N THR A 55 2.06 -10.79 -0.83
CA THR A 55 2.98 -11.90 -0.57
C THR A 55 2.90 -12.36 0.89
N VAL A 56 2.78 -11.43 1.83
CA VAL A 56 2.60 -11.78 3.25
C VAL A 56 1.26 -12.49 3.46
N LEU A 57 0.16 -12.00 2.86
CA LEU A 57 -1.15 -12.65 2.92
C LEU A 57 -1.11 -14.07 2.36
N GLU A 58 -0.44 -14.28 1.25
CA GLU A 58 -0.27 -15.62 0.67
C GLU A 58 0.51 -16.56 1.59
N SER A 59 1.53 -16.06 2.28
CA SER A 59 2.31 -16.87 3.21
C SER A 59 1.50 -17.40 4.41
N ILE A 60 0.39 -16.75 4.73
CA ILE A 60 -0.54 -17.19 5.78
C ILE A 60 -1.80 -17.91 5.22
N GLY A 61 -1.80 -18.23 3.92
CA GLY A 61 -2.86 -18.99 3.26
C GLY A 61 -4.04 -18.16 2.73
N ILE A 62 -3.84 -16.86 2.52
CA ILE A 62 -4.83 -15.96 1.92
C ILE A 62 -4.33 -15.50 0.55
N PRO A 63 -4.78 -16.08 -0.58
CA PRO A 63 -4.46 -15.58 -1.91
C PRO A 63 -4.92 -14.12 -2.06
N ALA A 64 -4.01 -13.20 -2.41
CA ALA A 64 -4.31 -11.78 -2.39
C ALA A 64 -3.65 -10.95 -3.52
N ILE A 65 -3.00 -11.60 -4.49
CA ILE A 65 -2.37 -10.90 -5.63
C ILE A 65 -3.43 -10.07 -6.37
N GLY A 66 -3.15 -8.77 -6.53
CA GLY A 66 -4.07 -7.83 -7.17
C GLY A 66 -5.33 -7.47 -6.34
N GLN A 67 -5.36 -7.87 -5.06
CA GLN A 67 -6.50 -7.63 -4.17
C GLN A 67 -6.15 -6.75 -2.97
N VAL A 68 -4.99 -6.15 -2.95
CA VAL A 68 -4.54 -5.24 -1.87
C VAL A 68 -4.49 -3.82 -2.39
N ILE A 69 -5.03 -2.90 -1.61
CA ILE A 69 -4.99 -1.46 -1.83
C ILE A 69 -4.32 -0.82 -0.62
N THR A 70 -3.24 -0.08 -0.86
CA THR A 70 -2.49 0.63 0.18
C THR A 70 -2.76 2.12 0.15
N ALA A 71 -2.48 2.81 1.26
CA ALA A 71 -2.52 4.27 1.29
C ALA A 71 -1.57 4.91 0.27
N SER A 72 -0.42 4.30 -0.01
CA SER A 72 0.53 4.76 -1.03
C SER A 72 -0.07 4.74 -2.43
N GLN A 73 -0.78 3.67 -2.80
CA GLN A 73 -1.46 3.61 -4.10
C GLN A 73 -2.56 4.68 -4.22
N SER A 74 -3.28 4.93 -3.12
CA SER A 74 -4.29 5.99 -3.09
C SER A 74 -3.68 7.37 -3.28
N ALA A 75 -2.52 7.64 -2.68
CA ALA A 75 -1.76 8.87 -2.90
C ALA A 75 -1.25 8.96 -4.35
N GLY A 76 -0.69 7.87 -4.89
CA GLY A 76 -0.24 7.79 -6.27
C GLY A 76 -1.33 8.11 -7.29
N ALA A 77 -2.58 7.69 -7.02
CA ALA A 77 -3.73 7.98 -7.89
C ALA A 77 -4.08 9.47 -8.00
N LEU A 78 -3.55 10.32 -7.11
CA LEU A 78 -3.72 11.78 -7.16
C LEU A 78 -2.62 12.47 -7.95
N LEU A 79 -1.52 11.78 -8.26
CA LEU A 79 -0.40 12.32 -9.00
C LEU A 79 -0.68 12.33 -10.51
N LYS A 80 -0.02 13.24 -11.20
CA LYS A 80 -0.09 13.35 -12.66
C LYS A 80 1.19 12.79 -13.28
N SER A 81 1.06 12.22 -14.47
CA SER A 81 2.24 11.79 -15.25
C SER A 81 3.16 12.98 -15.52
N GLY A 82 4.46 12.79 -15.28
CA GLY A 82 5.49 13.82 -15.43
C GLY A 82 5.59 14.81 -14.25
N GLU A 83 4.74 14.70 -13.23
CA GLU A 83 4.79 15.54 -12.03
C GLU A 83 6.07 15.22 -11.22
N ARG A 84 6.78 16.25 -10.80
CA ARG A 84 8.04 16.12 -10.04
C ARG A 84 7.72 15.99 -8.55
N VAL A 85 8.03 14.81 -8.00
CA VAL A 85 7.64 14.44 -6.64
C VAL A 85 8.86 14.25 -5.76
N LEU A 86 8.89 14.97 -4.64
CA LEU A 86 9.76 14.69 -3.50
C LEU A 86 8.99 13.78 -2.53
N THR A 87 9.61 12.72 -2.04
CA THR A 87 8.95 11.87 -1.04
C THR A 87 9.68 11.81 0.29
N CYS A 88 8.87 11.85 1.35
CA CYS A 88 9.21 11.42 2.70
C CYS A 88 8.40 10.16 2.98
N GLY A 89 8.85 9.01 2.44
CA GLY A 89 8.09 7.77 2.50
C GLY A 89 8.91 6.55 2.15
N GLY A 90 8.35 5.37 2.45
CA GLY A 90 8.97 4.07 2.20
C GLY A 90 8.84 3.58 0.74
N PRO A 91 9.28 2.33 0.49
CA PRO A 91 9.28 1.73 -0.85
C PRO A 91 7.90 1.72 -1.54
N GLY A 92 6.81 1.58 -0.77
CA GLY A 92 5.45 1.60 -1.32
C GLY A 92 5.09 2.92 -1.98
N VAL A 93 5.56 4.05 -1.43
CA VAL A 93 5.34 5.38 -2.04
C VAL A 93 6.18 5.53 -3.30
N VAL A 94 7.44 5.10 -3.28
CA VAL A 94 8.32 5.14 -4.46
C VAL A 94 7.69 4.36 -5.61
N GLN A 95 7.15 3.18 -5.34
CA GLN A 95 6.44 2.37 -6.33
C GLN A 95 5.19 3.10 -6.86
N ALA A 96 4.39 3.68 -5.96
CA ALA A 96 3.16 4.40 -6.35
C ALA A 96 3.45 5.64 -7.23
N ILE A 97 4.54 6.37 -6.96
CA ILE A 97 5.01 7.48 -7.79
C ILE A 97 5.37 6.98 -9.20
N SER A 98 6.12 5.88 -9.27
CA SER A 98 6.50 5.24 -10.55
C SER A 98 5.28 4.78 -11.34
N ASP A 99 4.33 4.11 -10.69
CA ASP A 99 3.12 3.58 -11.31
C ASP A 99 2.21 4.70 -11.85
N ALA A 100 2.24 5.87 -11.21
CA ALA A 100 1.54 7.07 -11.68
C ALA A 100 2.20 7.73 -12.90
N GLY A 101 3.40 7.30 -13.30
CA GLY A 101 4.21 7.96 -14.31
C GLY A 101 4.77 9.31 -13.88
N ALA A 102 4.77 9.59 -12.58
CA ALA A 102 5.39 10.76 -11.99
C ALA A 102 6.91 10.58 -11.87
N ILE A 103 7.63 11.67 -11.69
CA ILE A 103 9.08 11.70 -11.62
C ILE A 103 9.51 11.85 -10.16
N LEU A 104 10.14 10.83 -9.60
CA LEU A 104 10.76 10.94 -8.29
C LEU A 104 12.03 11.80 -8.40
N VAL A 105 12.02 13.00 -7.85
CA VAL A 105 13.17 13.92 -7.88
C VAL A 105 14.08 13.78 -6.67
N GLY A 106 13.59 13.15 -5.61
CA GLY A 106 14.41 12.86 -4.45
C GLY A 106 13.61 12.32 -3.27
N ARG A 107 14.35 11.93 -2.26
CA ARG A 107 13.80 11.47 -0.97
C ARG A 107 14.30 12.39 0.13
N SER A 108 13.48 12.63 1.14
CA SER A 108 13.82 13.50 2.26
C SER A 108 15.00 13.00 3.11
N ASP A 109 15.30 11.69 3.02
CA ASP A 109 16.41 11.04 3.71
C ASP A 109 17.67 10.88 2.82
N ASP A 110 17.68 11.48 1.65
CA ASP A 110 18.83 11.48 0.74
C ASP A 110 19.78 12.64 1.10
N PRO A 111 20.98 12.35 1.63
CA PRO A 111 21.94 13.40 2.00
C PRO A 111 22.52 14.15 0.79
N GLU A 112 22.37 13.61 -0.41
CA GLU A 112 22.86 14.21 -1.67
C GLU A 112 21.76 14.97 -2.43
N LEU A 113 20.55 15.10 -1.82
CA LEU A 113 19.45 15.82 -2.47
C LEU A 113 19.85 17.29 -2.71
N PRO A 114 19.82 17.77 -3.98
CA PRO A 114 20.14 19.17 -4.27
C PRO A 114 19.15 20.13 -3.59
N ILE A 115 19.66 21.23 -3.06
CA ILE A 115 18.84 22.25 -2.38
C ILE A 115 17.88 22.96 -3.36
N ASP A 116 18.25 23.02 -4.63
CA ASP A 116 17.55 23.74 -5.69
C ASP A 116 16.73 22.82 -6.60
N VAL A 117 16.44 21.58 -6.17
CA VAL A 117 15.59 20.68 -6.94
C VAL A 117 14.18 21.26 -7.06
N GLU A 118 13.69 21.32 -8.30
CA GLU A 118 12.31 21.74 -8.55
C GLU A 118 11.32 20.64 -8.20
N VAL A 119 10.34 20.97 -7.38
CA VAL A 119 9.33 20.03 -6.84
C VAL A 119 7.94 20.59 -7.12
N ASP A 120 7.07 19.76 -7.68
CA ASP A 120 5.66 20.10 -7.90
C ASP A 120 4.79 19.61 -6.73
N THR A 121 5.11 18.43 -6.20
CA THR A 121 4.37 17.80 -5.10
C THR A 121 5.30 17.12 -4.10
N VAL A 122 4.95 17.23 -2.83
CA VAL A 122 5.60 16.49 -1.74
C VAL A 122 4.63 15.42 -1.22
N VAL A 123 5.07 14.16 -1.22
CA VAL A 123 4.31 13.05 -0.65
C VAL A 123 4.94 12.61 0.66
N VAL A 124 4.22 12.82 1.75
CA VAL A 124 4.65 12.42 3.11
C VAL A 124 3.89 11.19 3.53
N ALA A 125 4.62 10.16 3.94
CA ALA A 125 4.07 8.89 4.36
C ALA A 125 4.93 8.27 5.46
N PHE A 126 4.52 7.14 6.00
CA PHE A 126 5.32 6.44 7.00
C PHE A 126 6.61 5.88 6.39
N HIS A 127 7.73 6.18 7.00
CA HIS A 127 9.00 5.52 6.74
C HIS A 127 9.84 5.41 8.03
N ARG A 128 10.81 4.49 8.04
CA ARG A 128 11.54 4.11 9.25
C ARG A 128 12.79 4.95 9.52
N THR A 129 13.18 5.77 8.56
CA THR A 129 14.40 6.59 8.61
C THR A 129 14.11 8.08 8.79
N PHE A 130 12.85 8.41 9.17
CA PHE A 130 12.50 9.79 9.49
C PHE A 130 13.19 10.21 10.79
N ASP A 131 13.96 11.29 10.70
CA ASP A 131 14.65 11.92 11.82
C ASP A 131 14.24 13.40 11.88
N PHE A 132 14.26 13.97 13.09
CA PHE A 132 13.86 15.36 13.33
C PHE A 132 15.05 16.30 13.24
#